data_3a5595e3e38c9efa00f314ef164eeff1
#
_entry.id   3a5595e3e38c9efa00f314ef164eeff1
#
_cell.length_a   1.000
_cell.length_b   1.000
_cell.length_c   1.000
_cell.angle_alpha   90.00
_cell.angle_beta   90.00
_cell.angle_gamma   90.00
#
_symmetry.space_group_name_H-M   'P 1'
#
loop_
_entity.id
_entity.type
_entity.pdbx_description
1 polymer ?
#
loop_
_entity_poly.entity_id
_entity_poly.type
_entity_poly.pdbx_seq_one_letter_code
_entity_poly.pdbx_strand_id
1 'polypeptide(L)'
;MTAHFRSMQYWDARYRAGESSGAGSYGRLATYKAAFINAVIEANGIAHVADFGCGDGNLLSLLRAPAYTGLDVSETAIARCAEQFPDLRFLRMAQAADMPPADLCLSIDVIYHLVEDDVFGRYMDALFARASRLVLIYASNQDLAWPAPHVRHRRFSQHVAAAFPGWRLCAHAPNPYPFDPDRPDDTSFADFFVYARAGTGCALHLPGAAA
;
A
#
# COMPACT_ATOMS: atom_id res chain seq x y z
N MET A 1 20.98 24.95 -8.66
CA MET A 1 20.03 24.48 -7.62
C MET A 1 19.37 23.23 -8.13
N THR A 2 19.72 22.05 -7.63
CA THR A 2 19.06 20.80 -7.98
C THR A 2 17.65 20.86 -7.42
N ALA A 3 16.64 20.83 -8.29
CA ALA A 3 15.25 20.77 -7.86
C ALA A 3 15.07 19.54 -6.95
N HIS A 4 14.68 19.75 -5.70
CA HIS A 4 14.35 18.62 -4.81
C HIS A 4 13.18 17.84 -5.41
N PHE A 5 13.33 16.54 -5.51
CA PHE A 5 12.26 15.65 -5.97
C PHE A 5 11.04 15.80 -5.03
N ARG A 6 9.85 15.82 -5.62
CA ARG A 6 8.57 15.96 -4.91
C ARG A 6 7.67 14.76 -5.23
N SER A 7 7.55 13.82 -4.31
CA SER A 7 6.80 12.58 -4.48
C SER A 7 5.37 12.81 -4.96
N MET A 8 4.61 13.68 -4.28
CA MET A 8 3.21 13.96 -4.62
C MET A 8 3.06 14.57 -6.02
N GLN A 9 3.97 15.50 -6.39
CA GLN A 9 3.93 16.13 -7.72
C GLN A 9 4.29 15.15 -8.82
N TYR A 10 5.25 14.25 -8.58
CA TYR A 10 5.65 13.21 -9.52
C TYR A 10 4.48 12.30 -9.88
N TRP A 11 3.77 11.76 -8.87
CA TRP A 11 2.66 10.84 -9.10
C TRP A 11 1.46 11.52 -9.74
N ASP A 12 1.12 12.75 -9.34
CA ASP A 12 0.05 13.51 -9.98
C ASP A 12 0.36 13.82 -11.45
N ALA A 13 1.60 14.23 -11.77
CA ALA A 13 2.03 14.46 -13.15
C ALA A 13 1.98 13.18 -14.00
N ARG A 14 2.39 12.03 -13.43
CA ARG A 14 2.37 10.72 -14.08
C ARG A 14 0.95 10.33 -14.50
N TYR A 15 -0.01 10.42 -13.60
CA TYR A 15 -1.41 10.10 -13.93
C TYR A 15 -2.04 11.10 -14.90
N ARG A 16 -1.70 12.39 -14.82
CA ARG A 16 -2.13 13.38 -15.82
C ARG A 16 -1.59 13.10 -17.22
N ALA A 17 -0.38 12.57 -17.31
CA ALA A 17 0.23 12.16 -18.58
C ALA A 17 -0.42 10.89 -19.18
N GLY A 18 -1.38 10.28 -18.50
CA GLY A 18 -2.05 9.06 -18.97
C GLY A 18 -1.31 7.78 -18.60
N GLU A 19 -0.25 7.86 -17.80
CA GLU A 19 0.50 6.70 -17.37
C GLU A 19 -0.24 5.89 -16.28
N SER A 20 0.24 4.67 -16.04
CA SER A 20 -0.30 3.72 -15.05
C SER A 20 0.43 3.80 -13.71
N SER A 21 -0.09 3.04 -12.73
CA SER A 21 0.56 2.82 -11.42
C SER A 21 1.92 2.09 -11.50
N GLY A 22 2.35 1.68 -12.70
CA GLY A 22 3.61 0.99 -12.93
C GLY A 22 3.48 -0.54 -12.96
N ALA A 23 4.52 -1.23 -13.47
CA ALA A 23 4.53 -2.66 -13.73
C ALA A 23 4.16 -3.50 -12.48
N GLY A 24 4.58 -3.08 -11.29
CA GLY A 24 4.23 -3.75 -10.03
C GLY A 24 2.72 -3.89 -9.81
N SER A 25 1.90 -2.98 -10.34
CA SER A 25 0.45 -3.00 -10.18
C SER A 25 -0.27 -3.87 -11.22
N TYR A 26 0.45 -4.61 -12.06
CA TYR A 26 -0.11 -5.42 -13.15
C TYR A 26 0.44 -6.84 -13.16
N GLY A 27 -0.11 -7.67 -14.06
CA GLY A 27 0.37 -9.02 -14.33
C GLY A 27 0.41 -9.93 -13.10
N ARG A 28 1.46 -10.74 -13.02
CA ARG A 28 1.60 -11.72 -11.94
C ARG A 28 1.80 -11.10 -10.57
N LEU A 29 2.44 -9.92 -10.49
CA LEU A 29 2.65 -9.22 -9.23
C LEU A 29 1.32 -8.71 -8.65
N ALA A 30 0.45 -8.14 -9.48
CA ALA A 30 -0.91 -7.76 -9.07
C ALA A 30 -1.73 -8.98 -8.62
N THR A 31 -1.67 -10.08 -9.37
CA THR A 31 -2.37 -11.33 -9.02
C THR A 31 -1.90 -11.88 -7.68
N TYR A 32 -0.58 -11.94 -7.45
CA TYR A 32 0.00 -12.37 -6.18
C TYR A 32 -0.45 -11.48 -5.02
N LYS A 33 -0.34 -10.16 -5.20
CA LYS A 33 -0.75 -9.20 -4.16
C LYS A 33 -2.22 -9.32 -3.83
N ALA A 34 -3.08 -9.39 -4.85
CA ALA A 34 -4.52 -9.56 -4.65
C ALA A 34 -4.85 -10.87 -3.93
N ALA A 35 -4.21 -11.97 -4.27
CA ALA A 35 -4.42 -13.26 -3.61
C ALA A 35 -4.08 -13.18 -2.11
N PHE A 36 -2.95 -12.56 -1.76
CA PHE A 36 -2.55 -12.37 -0.37
C PHE A 36 -3.53 -11.47 0.39
N ILE A 37 -3.88 -10.30 -0.17
CA ILE A 37 -4.81 -9.35 0.45
C ILE A 37 -6.19 -10.00 0.65
N ASN A 38 -6.71 -10.71 -0.35
CA ASN A 38 -7.98 -11.41 -0.26
C ASN A 38 -7.98 -12.51 0.83
N ALA A 39 -6.87 -13.23 0.99
CA ALA A 39 -6.71 -14.20 2.07
C ALA A 39 -6.73 -13.52 3.47
N VAL A 40 -6.10 -12.35 3.61
CA VAL A 40 -6.16 -11.56 4.85
C VAL A 40 -7.59 -11.06 5.12
N ILE A 41 -8.29 -10.56 4.11
CA ILE A 41 -9.68 -10.09 4.20
C ILE A 41 -10.58 -11.23 4.71
N GLU A 42 -10.51 -12.38 4.07
CA GLU A 42 -11.33 -13.55 4.37
C GLU A 42 -11.04 -14.11 5.75
N ALA A 43 -9.76 -14.40 6.07
CA ALA A 43 -9.35 -15.01 7.33
C ALA A 43 -9.68 -14.14 8.55
N ASN A 44 -9.81 -12.83 8.40
CA ASN A 44 -10.07 -11.90 9.50
C ASN A 44 -11.49 -11.32 9.50
N GLY A 45 -12.36 -11.72 8.56
CA GLY A 45 -13.72 -11.19 8.43
C GLY A 45 -13.70 -9.65 8.29
N ILE A 46 -12.85 -9.12 7.42
CA ILE A 46 -12.72 -7.68 7.17
C ILE A 46 -13.98 -7.18 6.45
N ALA A 47 -14.66 -6.22 7.04
CA ALA A 47 -15.85 -5.60 6.47
C ALA A 47 -15.52 -4.36 5.64
N HIS A 48 -14.51 -3.57 6.03
CA HIS A 48 -14.11 -2.36 5.32
C HIS A 48 -12.59 -2.29 5.13
N VAL A 49 -12.19 -2.06 3.88
CA VAL A 49 -10.81 -1.84 3.45
C VAL A 49 -10.60 -0.38 3.08
N ALA A 50 -9.53 0.25 3.57
CA ALA A 50 -9.05 1.54 3.10
C ALA A 50 -7.69 1.37 2.44
N ASP A 51 -7.55 1.80 1.19
CA ASP A 51 -6.33 1.63 0.38
C ASP A 51 -5.64 2.97 0.18
N PHE A 52 -4.53 3.14 0.87
CA PHE A 52 -3.71 4.35 0.87
C PHE A 52 -2.72 4.32 -0.30
N GLY A 53 -3.04 5.01 -1.38
CA GLY A 53 -2.35 4.97 -2.66
C GLY A 53 -2.99 3.96 -3.61
N CYS A 54 -4.32 4.08 -3.81
CA CYS A 54 -5.09 3.15 -4.66
C CYS A 54 -4.72 3.24 -6.15
N GLY A 55 -4.01 4.30 -6.56
CA GLY A 55 -3.54 4.48 -7.92
C GLY A 55 -4.65 4.50 -8.95
N ASP A 56 -4.44 3.78 -10.05
CA ASP A 56 -5.39 3.67 -11.17
C ASP A 56 -6.49 2.60 -10.98
N GLY A 57 -6.54 1.98 -9.79
CA GLY A 57 -7.58 1.00 -9.46
C GLY A 57 -7.36 -0.40 -10.03
N ASN A 58 -6.23 -0.67 -10.71
CA ASN A 58 -6.02 -2.00 -11.29
C ASN A 58 -5.98 -3.10 -10.22
N LEU A 59 -5.28 -2.88 -9.11
CA LEU A 59 -5.25 -3.84 -8.00
C LEU A 59 -6.65 -4.02 -7.39
N LEU A 60 -7.42 -2.93 -7.22
CA LEU A 60 -8.78 -2.95 -6.70
C LEU A 60 -9.69 -3.90 -7.49
N SER A 61 -9.54 -3.95 -8.83
CA SER A 61 -10.34 -4.85 -9.69
C SER A 61 -10.19 -6.34 -9.33
N LEU A 62 -9.13 -6.70 -8.60
CA LEU A 62 -8.82 -8.07 -8.17
C LEU A 62 -9.17 -8.32 -6.69
N LEU A 63 -9.53 -7.29 -5.93
CA LEU A 63 -9.86 -7.40 -4.52
C LEU A 63 -11.33 -7.82 -4.30
N ARG A 64 -11.56 -8.55 -3.21
CA ARG A 64 -12.89 -9.00 -2.76
C ARG A 64 -13.28 -8.32 -1.45
N ALA A 65 -13.12 -7.01 -1.39
CA ALA A 65 -13.46 -6.22 -0.22
C ALA A 65 -14.99 -5.98 -0.16
N PRO A 66 -15.68 -6.25 0.96
CA PRO A 66 -17.12 -5.99 1.09
C PRO A 66 -17.47 -4.51 1.01
N ALA A 67 -16.67 -3.65 1.65
CA ALA A 67 -16.68 -2.20 1.47
C ALA A 67 -15.25 -1.71 1.26
N TYR A 68 -15.08 -0.64 0.45
CA TYR A 68 -13.78 -0.11 0.08
C TYR A 68 -13.80 1.41 0.03
N THR A 69 -12.68 1.99 0.48
CA THR A 69 -12.38 3.42 0.29
C THR A 69 -10.95 3.55 -0.25
N GLY A 70 -10.81 4.07 -1.47
CA GLY A 70 -9.51 4.37 -2.07
C GLY A 70 -9.05 5.78 -1.74
N LEU A 71 -7.76 5.95 -1.44
CA LEU A 71 -7.13 7.25 -1.25
C LEU A 71 -5.91 7.38 -2.17
N ASP A 72 -5.76 8.54 -2.81
CA ASP A 72 -4.57 8.86 -3.61
C ASP A 72 -4.26 10.36 -3.54
N VAL A 73 -3.03 10.73 -3.87
CA VAL A 73 -2.59 12.13 -3.96
C VAL A 73 -3.06 12.79 -5.25
N SER A 74 -3.29 12.00 -6.32
CA SER A 74 -3.67 12.48 -7.64
C SER A 74 -5.18 12.56 -7.82
N GLU A 75 -5.67 13.75 -8.16
CA GLU A 75 -7.07 13.94 -8.56
C GLU A 75 -7.43 13.12 -9.80
N THR A 76 -6.49 13.00 -10.73
CA THR A 76 -6.69 12.22 -11.96
C THR A 76 -6.88 10.72 -11.65
N ALA A 77 -6.07 10.15 -10.75
CA ALA A 77 -6.24 8.76 -10.33
C ALA A 77 -7.60 8.55 -9.65
N ILE A 78 -7.97 9.44 -8.72
CA ILE A 78 -9.26 9.40 -8.02
C ILE A 78 -10.43 9.49 -9.00
N ALA A 79 -10.38 10.41 -9.97
CA ALA A 79 -11.44 10.57 -10.96
C ALA A 79 -11.61 9.30 -11.82
N ARG A 80 -10.51 8.69 -12.28
CA ARG A 80 -10.53 7.43 -13.04
C ARG A 80 -11.14 6.29 -12.22
N CYS A 81 -10.73 6.16 -10.96
CA CYS A 81 -11.29 5.14 -10.07
C CYS A 81 -12.80 5.36 -9.84
N ALA A 82 -13.24 6.59 -9.62
CA ALA A 82 -14.66 6.90 -9.41
C ALA A 82 -15.51 6.63 -10.66
N GLU A 83 -14.95 6.84 -11.85
CA GLU A 83 -15.60 6.48 -13.12
C GLU A 83 -15.70 4.95 -13.30
N GLN A 84 -14.63 4.22 -12.98
CA GLN A 84 -14.56 2.78 -13.15
C GLN A 84 -15.37 2.01 -12.09
N PHE A 85 -15.44 2.55 -10.86
CA PHE A 85 -16.09 1.93 -9.71
C PHE A 85 -17.07 2.90 -9.04
N PRO A 86 -18.21 3.24 -9.69
CA PRO A 86 -19.12 4.32 -9.24
C PRO A 86 -19.77 4.05 -7.88
N ASP A 87 -19.85 2.79 -7.44
CA ASP A 87 -20.43 2.39 -6.16
C ASP A 87 -19.42 2.44 -4.99
N LEU A 88 -18.15 2.74 -5.27
CA LEU A 88 -17.11 2.80 -4.26
C LEU A 88 -16.69 4.23 -3.93
N ARG A 89 -16.09 4.42 -2.77
CA ARG A 89 -15.67 5.74 -2.30
C ARG A 89 -14.21 6.00 -2.62
N PHE A 90 -13.92 7.18 -3.19
CA PHE A 90 -12.56 7.64 -3.45
C PHE A 90 -12.34 9.04 -2.89
N LEU A 91 -11.18 9.27 -2.24
CA LEU A 91 -10.84 10.49 -1.55
C LEU A 91 -9.41 10.93 -1.90
N ARG A 92 -9.17 12.24 -1.84
CA ARG A 92 -7.80 12.74 -1.84
C ARG A 92 -7.10 12.35 -0.54
N MET A 93 -5.82 12.06 -0.58
CA MET A 93 -5.03 11.70 0.61
C MET A 93 -5.14 12.76 1.74
N ALA A 94 -5.28 14.04 1.38
CA ALA A 94 -5.51 15.12 2.34
C ALA A 94 -6.83 14.99 3.12
N GLN A 95 -7.77 14.21 2.62
CA GLN A 95 -9.09 13.96 3.23
C GLN A 95 -9.12 12.65 4.05
N ALA A 96 -7.97 12.03 4.29
CA ALA A 96 -7.92 10.77 5.05
C ALA A 96 -8.54 10.89 6.45
N ALA A 97 -8.52 12.08 7.05
CA ALA A 97 -9.15 12.34 8.34
C ALA A 97 -10.70 12.29 8.29
N ASP A 98 -11.29 12.50 7.12
CA ASP A 98 -12.75 12.60 6.92
C ASP A 98 -13.40 11.22 6.74
N MET A 99 -12.62 10.15 6.59
CA MET A 99 -13.15 8.80 6.49
C MET A 99 -13.31 8.15 7.87
N PRO A 100 -14.32 7.29 8.07
CA PRO A 100 -14.42 6.47 9.26
C PRO A 100 -13.22 5.48 9.31
N PRO A 101 -12.83 5.00 10.50
CA PRO A 101 -11.83 3.94 10.61
C PRO A 101 -12.24 2.70 9.80
N ALA A 102 -11.27 2.08 9.11
CA ALA A 102 -11.44 0.84 8.38
C ALA A 102 -10.87 -0.34 9.18
N ASP A 103 -11.40 -1.55 8.98
CA ASP A 103 -10.88 -2.75 9.62
C ASP A 103 -9.44 -3.04 9.18
N LEU A 104 -9.17 -2.82 7.90
CA LEU A 104 -7.89 -3.03 7.26
C LEU A 104 -7.48 -1.79 6.46
N CYS A 105 -6.33 -1.21 6.78
CA CYS A 105 -5.68 -0.22 5.92
C CYS A 105 -4.55 -0.87 5.13
N LEU A 106 -4.53 -0.61 3.82
CA LEU A 106 -3.51 -1.09 2.88
C LEU A 106 -2.52 0.04 2.55
N SER A 107 -1.27 -0.34 2.34
CA SER A 107 -0.23 0.47 1.70
C SER A 107 0.59 -0.43 0.78
N ILE A 108 0.26 -0.44 -0.50
CA ILE A 108 0.79 -1.38 -1.48
C ILE A 108 1.64 -0.62 -2.50
N ASP A 109 2.96 -0.86 -2.49
CA ASP A 109 3.93 -0.19 -3.36
C ASP A 109 3.99 1.35 -3.19
N VAL A 110 3.69 1.89 -2.01
CA VAL A 110 3.61 3.34 -1.79
C VAL A 110 4.80 3.90 -1.02
N ILE A 111 5.12 3.35 0.16
CA ILE A 111 5.98 4.04 1.15
C ILE A 111 7.40 4.28 0.68
N TYR A 112 7.94 3.47 -0.21
CA TYR A 112 9.26 3.70 -0.80
C TYR A 112 9.25 4.76 -1.91
N HIS A 113 8.07 5.22 -2.34
CA HIS A 113 7.90 6.38 -3.22
C HIS A 113 7.75 7.70 -2.47
N LEU A 114 7.62 7.67 -1.15
CA LEU A 114 7.58 8.85 -0.30
C LEU A 114 9.01 9.23 0.10
N VAL A 115 9.73 9.92 -0.78
CA VAL A 115 11.18 10.17 -0.60
C VAL A 115 11.47 11.20 0.49
N GLU A 116 10.55 12.14 0.74
CA GLU A 116 10.65 13.15 1.80
C GLU A 116 10.27 12.53 3.15
N ASP A 117 11.06 12.80 4.20
CA ASP A 117 10.83 12.20 5.53
C ASP A 117 9.54 12.71 6.19
N ASP A 118 9.20 13.97 5.98
CA ASP A 118 7.98 14.58 6.51
C ASP A 118 6.72 14.06 5.79
N VAL A 119 6.79 13.80 4.48
CA VAL A 119 5.69 13.19 3.72
C VAL A 119 5.49 11.75 4.16
N PHE A 120 6.59 10.97 4.29
CA PHE A 120 6.55 9.61 4.80
C PHE A 120 5.95 9.56 6.21
N GLY A 121 6.40 10.42 7.15
CA GLY A 121 5.88 10.45 8.52
C GLY A 121 4.38 10.72 8.58
N ARG A 122 3.91 11.79 7.92
CA ARG A 122 2.46 12.12 7.87
C ARG A 122 1.62 11.01 7.22
N TYR A 123 2.15 10.36 6.19
CA TYR A 123 1.47 9.24 5.56
C TYR A 123 1.32 8.05 6.53
N MET A 124 2.40 7.67 7.21
CA MET A 124 2.37 6.58 8.19
C MET A 124 1.42 6.89 9.35
N ASP A 125 1.42 8.14 9.84
CA ASP A 125 0.49 8.60 10.89
C ASP A 125 -0.97 8.43 10.44
N ALA A 126 -1.31 8.86 9.21
CA ALA A 126 -2.65 8.72 8.68
C ALA A 126 -3.05 7.24 8.49
N LEU A 127 -2.15 6.41 7.93
CA LEU A 127 -2.38 4.99 7.70
C LEU A 127 -2.72 4.25 9.00
N PHE A 128 -1.91 4.42 10.04
CA PHE A 128 -2.10 3.75 11.33
C PHE A 128 -3.26 4.35 12.14
N ALA A 129 -3.52 5.65 12.03
CA ALA A 129 -4.65 6.29 12.71
C ALA A 129 -6.01 5.86 12.15
N ARG A 130 -6.11 5.53 10.87
CA ARG A 130 -7.38 5.12 10.23
C ARG A 130 -7.65 3.62 10.31
N ALA A 131 -6.68 2.80 10.68
CA ALA A 131 -6.88 1.37 10.86
C ALA A 131 -7.46 1.06 12.24
N SER A 132 -8.59 0.36 12.29
CA SER A 132 -9.21 -0.09 13.55
C SER A 132 -8.62 -1.42 14.04
N ARG A 133 -8.16 -2.30 13.13
CA ARG A 133 -7.72 -3.67 13.44
C ARG A 133 -6.37 -4.01 12.84
N LEU A 134 -6.22 -3.90 11.51
CA LEU A 134 -5.04 -4.36 10.77
C LEU A 134 -4.48 -3.27 9.85
N VAL A 135 -3.16 -3.25 9.71
CA VAL A 135 -2.44 -2.53 8.65
C VAL A 135 -1.64 -3.54 7.85
N LEU A 136 -1.77 -3.53 6.54
CA LEU A 136 -1.01 -4.36 5.62
C LEU A 136 -0.17 -3.49 4.72
N ILE A 137 1.15 -3.69 4.77
CA ILE A 137 2.13 -2.96 3.98
C ILE A 137 2.83 -3.93 3.04
N TYR A 138 2.90 -3.59 1.75
CA TYR A 138 3.76 -4.27 0.78
C TYR A 138 4.82 -3.28 0.32
N ALA A 139 6.03 -3.46 0.81
CA ALA A 139 7.15 -2.56 0.56
C ALA A 139 8.50 -3.23 0.87
N SER A 140 9.59 -2.60 0.40
CA SER A 140 10.93 -2.91 0.85
C SER A 140 11.12 -2.48 2.31
N ASN A 141 11.89 -3.25 3.07
CA ASN A 141 12.20 -2.96 4.48
C ASN A 141 13.73 -3.01 4.73
N GLN A 142 14.46 -2.18 4.02
CA GLN A 142 15.92 -2.12 4.08
C GLN A 142 16.40 -0.71 3.80
N ASP A 143 17.57 -0.35 4.34
CA ASP A 143 18.25 0.91 4.01
C ASP A 143 19.20 0.63 2.84
N LEU A 144 18.76 0.96 1.63
CA LEU A 144 19.51 0.73 0.40
C LEU A 144 19.44 1.99 -0.48
N ALA A 145 20.59 2.43 -0.99
CA ALA A 145 20.63 3.45 -2.02
C ALA A 145 20.07 2.89 -3.34
N TRP A 146 19.22 3.67 -4.00
CA TRP A 146 18.57 3.28 -5.24
C TRP A 146 18.77 4.35 -6.32
N PRO A 147 19.02 3.98 -7.59
CA PRO A 147 19.32 4.96 -8.64
C PRO A 147 18.13 5.85 -9.03
N ALA A 148 16.90 5.31 -8.92
CA ALA A 148 15.71 6.04 -9.33
C ALA A 148 15.35 7.12 -8.29
N PRO A 149 15.23 8.41 -8.65
CA PRO A 149 15.02 9.50 -7.72
C PRO A 149 13.66 9.47 -7.00
N HIS A 150 12.69 8.73 -7.56
CA HIS A 150 11.36 8.54 -6.99
C HIS A 150 11.29 7.31 -6.06
N VAL A 151 12.42 6.68 -5.72
CA VAL A 151 12.47 5.51 -4.82
C VAL A 151 13.47 5.80 -3.72
N ARG A 152 13.01 5.63 -2.48
CA ARG A 152 13.84 5.66 -1.28
C ARG A 152 13.47 4.50 -0.38
N HIS A 153 14.37 3.54 -0.30
CA HIS A 153 14.23 2.43 0.63
C HIS A 153 14.45 2.91 2.08
N ARG A 154 13.66 2.36 3.00
CA ARG A 154 13.75 2.59 4.44
C ARG A 154 13.45 1.31 5.19
N ARG A 155 14.09 1.13 6.33
CA ARG A 155 13.67 0.13 7.32
C ARG A 155 12.43 0.60 8.06
N PHE A 156 11.30 0.67 7.34
CA PHE A 156 10.05 1.23 7.87
C PHE A 156 9.55 0.46 9.11
N SER A 157 9.87 -0.82 9.27
CA SER A 157 9.50 -1.59 10.46
C SER A 157 10.08 -1.03 11.76
N GLN A 158 11.28 -0.42 11.71
CA GLN A 158 11.87 0.29 12.86
C GLN A 158 11.06 1.56 13.18
N HIS A 159 10.63 2.31 12.16
CA HIS A 159 9.75 3.46 12.36
C HIS A 159 8.42 3.02 12.99
N VAL A 160 7.80 1.94 12.50
CA VAL A 160 6.54 1.42 13.07
C VAL A 160 6.73 1.04 14.53
N ALA A 161 7.80 0.31 14.88
CA ALA A 161 8.07 -0.10 16.26
C ALA A 161 8.27 1.09 17.20
N ALA A 162 8.87 2.18 16.73
CA ALA A 162 9.13 3.39 17.51
C ALA A 162 7.90 4.29 17.64
N ALA A 163 7.19 4.54 16.52
CA ALA A 163 6.12 5.53 16.45
C ALA A 163 4.74 4.98 16.84
N PHE A 164 4.51 3.67 16.67
CA PHE A 164 3.20 3.05 16.86
C PHE A 164 3.26 1.87 17.86
N PRO A 165 3.57 2.11 19.15
CA PRO A 165 3.75 1.04 20.16
C PRO A 165 2.49 0.22 20.43
N GLY A 166 1.31 0.71 20.03
CA GLY A 166 0.05 -0.02 20.09
C GLY A 166 -0.16 -1.03 18.95
N TRP A 167 0.86 -1.22 18.07
CA TRP A 167 0.78 -2.13 16.94
C TRP A 167 1.91 -3.17 17.02
N ARG A 168 1.61 -4.40 16.67
CA ARG A 168 2.58 -5.49 16.61
C ARG A 168 2.64 -6.09 15.20
N LEU A 169 3.82 -6.42 14.72
CA LEU A 169 3.98 -7.23 13.52
C LEU A 169 3.46 -8.65 13.83
N CYS A 170 2.46 -9.11 13.07
CA CYS A 170 1.93 -10.45 13.21
C CYS A 170 2.35 -11.38 12.07
N ALA A 171 2.71 -10.84 10.91
CA ALA A 171 3.24 -11.65 9.83
C ALA A 171 4.18 -10.85 8.93
N HIS A 172 5.16 -11.57 8.41
CA HIS A 172 6.01 -11.18 7.29
C HIS A 172 5.97 -12.30 6.26
N ALA A 173 5.61 -11.98 5.03
CA ALA A 173 5.60 -12.93 3.93
C ALA A 173 6.54 -12.44 2.82
N PRO A 174 7.65 -13.15 2.58
CA PRO A 174 8.56 -12.83 1.50
C PRO A 174 7.87 -12.93 0.14
N ASN A 175 8.23 -12.03 -0.77
CA ASN A 175 7.77 -12.07 -2.14
C ASN A 175 8.35 -13.29 -2.88
N PRO A 176 7.54 -14.14 -3.52
CA PRO A 176 8.01 -15.29 -4.29
C PRO A 176 8.73 -14.90 -5.61
N TYR A 177 8.69 -13.63 -5.96
CA TYR A 177 9.32 -13.05 -7.16
C TYR A 177 10.36 -11.98 -6.75
N PRO A 178 11.47 -12.36 -6.08
CA PRO A 178 12.46 -11.41 -5.59
C PRO A 178 13.06 -10.62 -6.75
N PHE A 179 13.45 -9.37 -6.46
CA PHE A 179 13.94 -8.44 -7.49
C PHE A 179 15.08 -9.03 -8.32
N ASP A 180 14.89 -8.96 -9.63
CA ASP A 180 15.82 -9.39 -10.66
C ASP A 180 15.98 -8.22 -11.66
N PRO A 181 17.17 -7.63 -11.79
CA PRO A 181 17.38 -6.49 -12.68
C PRO A 181 17.19 -6.82 -14.17
N ASP A 182 17.26 -8.10 -14.55
CA ASP A 182 16.99 -8.55 -15.92
C ASP A 182 15.48 -8.69 -16.21
N ARG A 183 14.64 -8.68 -15.17
CA ARG A 183 13.17 -8.78 -15.25
C ARG A 183 12.48 -7.82 -14.28
N PRO A 184 12.74 -6.50 -14.37
CA PRO A 184 12.27 -5.53 -13.38
C PRO A 184 10.74 -5.44 -13.31
N ASP A 185 10.04 -5.67 -14.43
CA ASP A 185 8.58 -5.56 -14.51
C ASP A 185 7.84 -6.77 -13.92
N ASP A 186 8.54 -7.89 -13.74
CA ASP A 186 7.99 -9.15 -13.25
C ASP A 186 8.44 -9.52 -11.83
N THR A 187 9.25 -8.70 -11.21
CA THR A 187 9.90 -8.96 -9.92
C THR A 187 9.80 -7.74 -8.99
N SER A 188 9.98 -7.93 -7.70
CA SER A 188 9.85 -6.85 -6.73
C SER A 188 10.80 -7.03 -5.56
N PHE A 189 11.30 -5.91 -5.03
CA PHE A 189 12.06 -5.84 -3.78
C PHE A 189 11.16 -5.74 -2.52
N ALA A 190 9.85 -5.78 -2.71
CA ALA A 190 8.89 -5.60 -1.64
C ALA A 190 8.39 -6.94 -1.10
N ASP A 191 8.11 -6.99 0.20
CA ASP A 191 7.49 -8.08 0.92
C ASP A 191 6.21 -7.61 1.59
N PHE A 192 5.37 -8.56 2.03
CA PHE A 192 4.21 -8.25 2.87
C PHE A 192 4.55 -8.21 4.35
N PHE A 193 4.03 -7.19 5.03
CA PHE A 193 4.08 -7.02 6.48
C PHE A 193 2.66 -6.74 6.98
N VAL A 194 2.17 -7.56 7.91
CA VAL A 194 0.86 -7.38 8.52
C VAL A 194 1.04 -6.98 9.98
N TYR A 195 0.49 -5.83 10.33
CA TYR A 195 0.47 -5.33 11.70
C TYR A 195 -0.95 -5.42 12.25
N ALA A 196 -1.06 -5.84 13.51
CA ALA A 196 -2.32 -5.84 14.24
C ALA A 196 -2.26 -4.85 15.40
N ARG A 197 -3.37 -4.16 15.64
CA ARG A 197 -3.54 -3.33 16.81
C ARG A 197 -3.53 -4.21 18.07
N ALA A 198 -2.96 -3.72 19.17
CA ALA A 198 -2.95 -4.44 20.44
C ALA A 198 -4.36 -4.85 20.85
N GLY A 199 -4.53 -6.10 21.28
CA GLY A 199 -5.83 -6.69 21.61
C GLY A 199 -6.63 -7.22 20.41
N THR A 200 -6.15 -7.03 19.16
CA THR A 200 -6.79 -7.59 17.96
C THR A 200 -6.13 -8.91 17.57
N GLY A 201 -6.93 -9.92 17.23
CA GLY A 201 -6.45 -11.14 16.58
C GLY A 201 -6.01 -10.87 15.14
N CYS A 202 -5.06 -11.68 14.64
CA CYS A 202 -4.65 -11.69 13.25
C CYS A 202 -4.55 -13.14 12.80
N ALA A 203 -5.43 -13.55 11.92
CA ALA A 203 -5.39 -14.87 11.29
C ALA A 203 -4.75 -14.76 9.90
N LEU A 204 -3.83 -15.67 9.60
CA LEU A 204 -3.22 -15.79 8.27
C LEU A 204 -3.23 -17.26 7.87
N HIS A 205 -4.05 -17.57 6.88
CA HIS A 205 -3.96 -18.82 6.14
C HIS A 205 -3.36 -18.47 4.78
N LEU A 206 -2.03 -18.57 4.67
CA LEU A 206 -1.37 -18.32 3.38
C LEU A 206 -1.67 -19.48 2.43
N PRO A 207 -2.20 -19.23 1.23
CA PRO A 207 -2.33 -20.28 0.23
C PRO A 207 -0.92 -20.80 -0.12
N GLY A 208 -0.67 -22.09 0.13
CA GLY A 208 0.58 -22.76 -0.24
C GLY A 208 1.63 -22.97 0.86
N ALA A 209 1.39 -22.54 2.11
CA ALA A 209 2.17 -23.03 3.24
C ALA A 209 1.61 -24.42 3.62
N ALA A 210 2.28 -25.50 3.16
CA ALA A 210 2.03 -26.83 3.67
C ALA A 210 2.28 -26.84 5.19
N ALA A 211 1.34 -27.43 5.94
CA ALA A 211 1.44 -27.65 7.37
C ALA A 211 2.59 -28.61 7.70
#